data_af7d82a58700d179fd7b0f8452f8a7ad
#
_entry.id   af7d82a58700d179fd7b0f8452f8a7ad
#
_cell.length_a   1.000
_cell.length_b   1.000
_cell.length_c   1.000
_cell.angle_alpha   90.00
_cell.angle_beta   90.00
_cell.angle_gamma   90.00
#
_symmetry.space_group_name_H-M   'P 1'
#
loop_
_entity.id
_entity.type
_entity.pdbx_description
1 polymer ?
#
loop_
_entity_poly.entity_id
_entity_poly.type
_entity_poly.pdbx_seq_one_letter_code
_entity_poly.pdbx_strand_id
1 'polypeptide(L)'
;METDANGNEKARVEALRSYKILDTDPEKSFDDLTILASHICETPVALISLIDTDRQWFKSRVGVSLTETPREVAFCAKAIQQSDLFVVPDATKDPRFSSNPFVVSDPKIRFYAGAPFTSADGYPLGTLCVVDVVPRHLTPSQENALMALSRQVQAQFELRKNLLELRAVLNERDKAEAERDRTISDLQHALEHVNRLSGLLPACSVCKLDVTIPADPNAISGVVDGVMQIAREMKCAEGNEYQVELALREALANAIVHGCNNDPTKKVECCVACTEASDVVIVVRDPGEGFSPSAVPSPLAAENLHSDHGRGIYLINQLMDEVSFERNGAEIRMRKAATPSATPTLTATGTGD
;
A
#
# COMPACT_ATOMS: atom_id res chain seq x y z
N MET A 1 -26.06 -35.05 7.28
CA MET A 1 -25.45 -34.79 5.96
C MET A 1 -26.08 -33.58 5.23
N GLU A 2 -27.18 -33.00 5.69
CA GLU A 2 -27.79 -31.79 5.09
C GLU A 2 -27.12 -30.46 5.50
N THR A 3 -26.42 -30.43 6.61
CA THR A 3 -25.76 -29.22 7.12
C THR A 3 -24.52 -28.79 6.32
N ASP A 4 -23.79 -29.75 5.72
CA ASP A 4 -22.57 -29.46 4.94
C ASP A 4 -22.89 -28.83 3.56
N ALA A 5 -23.98 -29.28 2.92
CA ALA A 5 -24.37 -28.77 1.61
C ALA A 5 -24.84 -27.30 1.67
N ASN A 6 -25.53 -26.91 2.73
CA ASN A 6 -26.04 -25.55 2.92
C ASN A 6 -24.93 -24.56 3.34
N GLY A 7 -23.93 -25.03 4.10
CA GLY A 7 -22.75 -24.24 4.46
C GLY A 7 -21.86 -23.98 3.25
N ASN A 8 -21.69 -24.97 2.37
CA ASN A 8 -20.88 -24.84 1.15
C ASN A 8 -21.56 -23.89 0.12
N GLU A 9 -22.89 -23.94 0.00
CA GLU A 9 -23.64 -23.05 -0.89
C GLU A 9 -23.58 -21.57 -0.42
N LYS A 10 -23.66 -21.32 0.87
CA LYS A 10 -23.52 -19.97 1.42
C LYS A 10 -22.13 -19.40 1.12
N ALA A 11 -21.08 -20.19 1.36
CA ALA A 11 -19.69 -19.79 1.07
C ALA A 11 -19.48 -19.55 -0.46
N ARG A 12 -20.08 -20.38 -1.31
CA ARG A 12 -20.06 -20.21 -2.78
C ARG A 12 -20.68 -18.87 -3.20
N VAL A 13 -21.86 -18.54 -2.67
CA VAL A 13 -22.54 -17.26 -2.97
C VAL A 13 -21.75 -16.08 -2.42
N GLU A 14 -21.18 -16.19 -1.23
CA GLU A 14 -20.29 -15.16 -0.69
C GLU A 14 -19.05 -14.95 -1.57
N ALA A 15 -18.43 -16.04 -2.04
CA ALA A 15 -17.33 -15.98 -3.00
C ALA A 15 -17.75 -15.27 -4.29
N LEU A 16 -18.91 -15.61 -4.88
CA LEU A 16 -19.43 -14.91 -6.06
C LEU A 16 -19.61 -13.41 -5.82
N ARG A 17 -20.21 -13.04 -4.70
CA ARG A 17 -20.48 -11.63 -4.34
C ARG A 17 -19.21 -10.81 -4.10
N SER A 18 -18.13 -11.46 -3.65
CA SER A 18 -16.84 -10.79 -3.45
C SER A 18 -16.27 -10.20 -4.74
N TYR A 19 -16.62 -10.74 -5.90
CA TYR A 19 -16.19 -10.23 -7.21
C TYR A 19 -16.93 -8.94 -7.61
N LYS A 20 -18.04 -8.58 -6.94
CA LYS A 20 -18.85 -7.38 -7.24
C LYS A 20 -19.19 -7.28 -8.73
N ILE A 21 -19.52 -8.42 -9.35
CA ILE A 21 -19.74 -8.56 -10.79
C ILE A 21 -21.23 -8.60 -11.15
N LEU A 22 -22.07 -9.07 -10.23
CA LEU A 22 -23.51 -9.13 -10.46
C LEU A 22 -24.10 -7.73 -10.68
N ASP A 23 -25.06 -7.64 -11.59
CA ASP A 23 -25.77 -6.40 -11.93
C ASP A 23 -24.86 -5.26 -12.43
N THR A 24 -23.69 -5.61 -12.99
CA THR A 24 -22.78 -4.65 -13.62
C THR A 24 -23.01 -4.53 -15.11
N ASP A 25 -22.58 -3.38 -15.68
CA ASP A 25 -22.64 -3.12 -17.11
C ASP A 25 -21.87 -4.17 -17.93
N PRO A 26 -22.21 -4.35 -19.21
CA PRO A 26 -21.44 -5.18 -20.14
C PRO A 26 -19.98 -4.76 -20.20
N GLU A 27 -19.07 -5.72 -20.31
CA GLU A 27 -17.64 -5.50 -20.43
C GLU A 27 -17.10 -6.26 -21.65
N LYS A 28 -16.44 -5.55 -22.55
CA LYS A 28 -15.97 -6.08 -23.82
C LYS A 28 -15.09 -7.32 -23.67
N SER A 29 -14.29 -7.41 -22.61
CA SER A 29 -13.43 -8.57 -22.34
C SER A 29 -14.21 -9.86 -22.14
N PHE A 30 -15.43 -9.80 -21.60
CA PHE A 30 -16.33 -10.94 -21.47
C PHE A 30 -17.11 -11.19 -22.77
N ASP A 31 -17.55 -10.13 -23.43
CA ASP A 31 -18.32 -10.23 -24.67
C ASP A 31 -17.49 -10.88 -25.79
N ASP A 32 -16.22 -10.54 -25.91
CA ASP A 32 -15.30 -11.14 -26.87
C ASP A 32 -15.17 -12.67 -26.65
N LEU A 33 -15.09 -13.12 -25.38
CA LEU A 33 -15.02 -14.56 -25.06
C LEU A 33 -16.32 -15.29 -25.39
N THR A 34 -17.47 -14.66 -25.16
CA THR A 34 -18.78 -15.22 -25.46
C THR A 34 -18.99 -15.32 -26.97
N ILE A 35 -18.59 -14.31 -27.74
CA ILE A 35 -18.61 -14.32 -29.21
C ILE A 35 -17.73 -15.45 -29.76
N LEU A 36 -16.51 -15.60 -29.25
CA LEU A 36 -15.60 -16.68 -29.64
C LEU A 36 -16.19 -18.07 -29.36
N ALA A 37 -16.81 -18.28 -28.19
CA ALA A 37 -17.46 -19.53 -27.84
C ALA A 37 -18.58 -19.88 -28.82
N SER A 38 -19.45 -18.92 -29.17
CA SER A 38 -20.51 -19.09 -30.19
C SER A 38 -19.94 -19.47 -31.53
N HIS A 39 -18.90 -18.76 -32.02
CA HIS A 39 -18.30 -19.04 -33.33
C HIS A 39 -17.59 -20.40 -33.39
N ILE A 40 -16.78 -20.75 -32.38
CA ILE A 40 -16.02 -21.99 -32.34
C ILE A 40 -16.96 -23.21 -32.25
N CYS A 41 -18.01 -23.11 -31.43
CA CYS A 41 -18.98 -24.20 -31.28
C CYS A 41 -20.08 -24.18 -32.34
N GLU A 42 -20.09 -23.15 -33.21
CA GLU A 42 -21.09 -22.96 -34.27
C GLU A 42 -22.54 -22.97 -33.73
N THR A 43 -22.74 -22.35 -32.57
CA THR A 43 -24.03 -22.30 -31.88
C THR A 43 -24.61 -20.89 -31.90
N PRO A 44 -25.93 -20.72 -32.02
CA PRO A 44 -26.58 -19.40 -32.09
C PRO A 44 -26.54 -18.65 -30.74
N VAL A 45 -26.37 -19.39 -29.63
CA VAL A 45 -26.39 -18.82 -28.29
C VAL A 45 -25.13 -19.19 -27.54
N ALA A 46 -24.50 -18.21 -26.92
CA ALA A 46 -23.42 -18.38 -25.93
C ALA A 46 -23.59 -17.42 -24.78
N LEU A 47 -23.25 -17.86 -23.58
CA LEU A 47 -23.45 -17.09 -22.33
C LEU A 47 -22.26 -17.27 -21.39
N ILE A 48 -21.87 -16.17 -20.72
CA ILE A 48 -21.18 -16.25 -19.43
C ILE A 48 -22.23 -16.06 -18.35
N SER A 49 -22.53 -17.13 -17.66
CA SER A 49 -23.63 -17.20 -16.70
C SER A 49 -23.09 -17.39 -15.28
N LEU A 50 -23.64 -16.64 -14.34
CA LEU A 50 -23.31 -16.68 -12.91
C LEU A 50 -24.53 -17.20 -12.14
N ILE A 51 -24.27 -18.10 -11.18
CA ILE A 51 -25.34 -18.72 -10.39
C ILE A 51 -25.40 -18.06 -9.02
N ASP A 52 -26.36 -17.15 -8.86
CA ASP A 52 -26.67 -16.51 -7.59
C ASP A 52 -27.59 -17.41 -6.72
N THR A 53 -28.16 -16.90 -5.67
CA THR A 53 -28.99 -17.62 -4.70
C THR A 53 -30.23 -18.23 -5.37
N ASP A 54 -30.96 -17.42 -6.13
CA ASP A 54 -32.28 -17.75 -6.71
C ASP A 54 -32.36 -17.55 -8.21
N ARG A 55 -31.34 -16.96 -8.82
CA ARG A 55 -31.25 -16.63 -10.24
C ARG A 55 -29.94 -17.07 -10.88
N GLN A 56 -29.99 -17.25 -12.18
CA GLN A 56 -28.87 -17.29 -13.09
C GLN A 56 -28.79 -15.94 -13.79
N TRP A 57 -27.71 -15.19 -13.56
CA TRP A 57 -27.50 -13.89 -14.18
C TRP A 57 -26.43 -13.98 -15.29
N PHE A 58 -26.62 -13.21 -16.37
CA PHE A 58 -25.73 -13.27 -17.54
C PHE A 58 -24.79 -12.06 -17.56
N LYS A 59 -23.49 -12.28 -17.33
CA LYS A 59 -22.46 -11.25 -17.47
C LYS A 59 -22.25 -10.89 -18.93
N SER A 60 -22.29 -11.88 -19.81
CA SER A 60 -22.19 -11.69 -21.26
C SER A 60 -23.11 -12.68 -21.98
N ARG A 61 -23.65 -12.27 -23.12
CA ARG A 61 -24.63 -13.06 -23.88
C ARG A 61 -24.59 -12.77 -25.37
N VAL A 62 -24.71 -13.83 -26.16
CA VAL A 62 -24.92 -13.79 -27.62
C VAL A 62 -26.18 -14.57 -27.92
N GLY A 63 -27.02 -14.05 -28.83
CA GLY A 63 -28.22 -14.75 -29.32
C GLY A 63 -29.43 -14.72 -28.40
N VAL A 64 -29.36 -14.06 -27.25
CA VAL A 64 -30.51 -13.89 -26.32
C VAL A 64 -30.62 -12.46 -25.83
N SER A 65 -31.86 -12.01 -25.55
CA SER A 65 -32.12 -10.68 -24.99
C SER A 65 -32.28 -10.67 -23.45
N LEU A 66 -32.61 -11.84 -22.87
CA LEU A 66 -32.76 -11.98 -21.41
C LEU A 66 -31.42 -11.68 -20.70
N THR A 67 -31.51 -11.06 -19.53
CA THR A 67 -30.37 -10.76 -18.67
C THR A 67 -30.21 -11.77 -17.54
N GLU A 68 -31.27 -12.50 -17.21
CA GLU A 68 -31.30 -13.49 -16.14
C GLU A 68 -32.43 -14.50 -16.35
N THR A 69 -32.37 -15.59 -15.62
CA THR A 69 -33.43 -16.61 -15.53
C THR A 69 -33.53 -17.15 -14.11
N PRO A 70 -34.67 -17.76 -13.70
CA PRO A 70 -34.73 -18.46 -12.41
C PRO A 70 -33.69 -19.60 -12.35
N ARG A 71 -33.03 -19.73 -11.19
CA ARG A 71 -31.99 -20.75 -10.97
C ARG A 71 -32.48 -22.18 -11.14
N GLU A 72 -33.71 -22.46 -10.71
CA GLU A 72 -34.32 -23.81 -10.73
C GLU A 72 -34.43 -24.40 -12.13
N VAL A 73 -34.62 -23.57 -13.15
CA VAL A 73 -34.73 -24.02 -14.56
C VAL A 73 -33.40 -23.91 -15.30
N ALA A 74 -32.34 -23.43 -14.63
CA ALA A 74 -31.06 -23.18 -15.27
C ALA A 74 -30.24 -24.48 -15.50
N PHE A 75 -29.83 -24.75 -16.72
CA PHE A 75 -28.85 -25.81 -17.04
C PHE A 75 -27.52 -25.61 -16.36
N CYS A 76 -27.07 -24.35 -16.26
CA CYS A 76 -25.80 -23.97 -15.63
C CYS A 76 -25.79 -24.28 -14.13
N ALA A 77 -26.94 -24.26 -13.45
CA ALA A 77 -27.03 -24.63 -12.03
C ALA A 77 -26.74 -26.13 -11.80
N LYS A 78 -26.92 -26.98 -12.83
CA LYS A 78 -26.49 -28.38 -12.81
C LYS A 78 -25.01 -28.52 -13.23
N ALA A 79 -24.59 -27.71 -14.21
CA ALA A 79 -23.24 -27.76 -14.73
C ALA A 79 -22.19 -27.40 -13.68
N ILE A 80 -22.46 -26.41 -12.80
CA ILE A 80 -21.52 -26.02 -11.72
C ILE A 80 -21.32 -27.07 -10.63
N GLN A 81 -22.08 -28.15 -10.62
CA GLN A 81 -21.93 -29.23 -9.64
C GLN A 81 -20.80 -30.21 -9.99
N GLN A 82 -20.13 -30.03 -11.12
CA GLN A 82 -18.97 -30.81 -11.55
C GLN A 82 -17.87 -29.89 -12.07
N SER A 83 -16.67 -30.43 -12.20
CA SER A 83 -15.47 -29.68 -12.64
C SER A 83 -15.26 -29.73 -14.15
N ASP A 84 -15.77 -30.77 -14.80
CA ASP A 84 -15.56 -31.02 -16.21
C ASP A 84 -16.65 -30.38 -17.07
N LEU A 85 -16.44 -30.43 -18.41
CA LEU A 85 -17.43 -29.94 -19.35
C LEU A 85 -18.74 -30.72 -19.20
N PHE A 86 -19.83 -29.99 -18.99
CA PHE A 86 -21.17 -30.58 -18.89
C PHE A 86 -21.87 -30.47 -20.23
N VAL A 87 -22.10 -31.62 -20.88
CA VAL A 87 -22.72 -31.69 -22.21
C VAL A 87 -24.07 -32.40 -22.16
N VAL A 88 -25.06 -31.80 -22.80
CA VAL A 88 -26.41 -32.34 -23.04
C VAL A 88 -26.66 -32.31 -24.54
N PRO A 89 -26.39 -33.41 -25.25
CA PRO A 89 -26.50 -33.46 -26.72
C PRO A 89 -27.93 -33.30 -27.25
N ASP A 90 -28.92 -33.81 -26.50
CA ASP A 90 -30.35 -33.68 -26.79
C ASP A 90 -31.14 -33.59 -25.49
N ALA A 91 -31.54 -32.37 -25.12
CA ALA A 91 -32.23 -32.09 -23.89
C ALA A 91 -33.60 -32.76 -23.77
N THR A 92 -34.24 -33.17 -24.90
CA THR A 92 -35.51 -33.89 -24.88
C THR A 92 -35.36 -35.35 -24.43
N LYS A 93 -34.16 -35.90 -24.56
CA LYS A 93 -33.82 -37.28 -24.17
C LYS A 93 -33.12 -37.35 -22.82
N ASP A 94 -32.71 -36.22 -22.27
CA ASP A 94 -32.04 -36.17 -21.00
C ASP A 94 -33.08 -36.10 -19.85
N PRO A 95 -33.14 -37.09 -18.95
CA PRO A 95 -34.14 -37.13 -17.89
C PRO A 95 -34.04 -35.95 -16.91
N ARG A 96 -32.89 -35.29 -16.86
CA ARG A 96 -32.70 -34.11 -16.01
C ARG A 96 -33.37 -32.84 -16.56
N PHE A 97 -33.62 -32.79 -17.89
CA PHE A 97 -34.05 -31.60 -18.60
C PHE A 97 -35.29 -31.80 -19.49
N SER A 98 -35.71 -33.02 -19.78
CA SER A 98 -36.83 -33.30 -20.69
C SER A 98 -38.15 -32.62 -20.31
N SER A 99 -38.38 -32.35 -19.03
CA SER A 99 -39.54 -31.60 -18.51
C SER A 99 -39.26 -30.10 -18.23
N ASN A 100 -38.04 -29.64 -18.52
CA ASN A 100 -37.66 -28.24 -18.27
C ASN A 100 -38.48 -27.27 -19.13
N PRO A 101 -39.00 -26.14 -18.60
CA PRO A 101 -39.77 -25.17 -19.36
C PRO A 101 -39.08 -24.70 -20.65
N PHE A 102 -37.76 -24.48 -20.62
CA PHE A 102 -36.99 -24.06 -21.81
C PHE A 102 -36.79 -25.17 -22.85
N VAL A 103 -37.11 -26.42 -22.51
CA VAL A 103 -37.09 -27.57 -23.45
C VAL A 103 -38.48 -27.81 -24.02
N VAL A 104 -39.53 -27.77 -23.19
CA VAL A 104 -40.90 -28.05 -23.61
C VAL A 104 -41.60 -26.88 -24.30
N SER A 105 -41.23 -25.64 -23.89
CA SER A 105 -41.76 -24.40 -24.43
C SER A 105 -40.62 -23.59 -25.09
N ASP A 106 -40.96 -22.42 -25.66
CA ASP A 106 -39.93 -21.55 -26.24
C ASP A 106 -38.87 -21.16 -25.18
N PRO A 107 -37.57 -21.16 -25.60
CA PRO A 107 -37.00 -21.24 -26.95
C PRO A 107 -36.79 -22.68 -27.48
N LYS A 108 -37.26 -23.73 -26.81
CA LYS A 108 -37.11 -25.14 -27.21
C LYS A 108 -35.66 -25.60 -27.28
N ILE A 109 -34.91 -25.35 -26.23
CA ILE A 109 -33.50 -25.79 -26.13
C ILE A 109 -33.41 -27.31 -26.42
N ARG A 110 -32.46 -27.69 -27.27
CA ARG A 110 -32.11 -29.07 -27.58
C ARG A 110 -30.71 -29.46 -27.20
N PHE A 111 -29.78 -28.51 -27.30
CA PHE A 111 -28.37 -28.74 -27.00
C PHE A 111 -27.90 -27.75 -25.96
N TYR A 112 -27.06 -28.22 -25.06
CA TYR A 112 -26.34 -27.42 -24.09
C TYR A 112 -24.94 -27.99 -23.88
N ALA A 113 -23.93 -27.13 -23.84
CA ALA A 113 -22.62 -27.47 -23.32
C ALA A 113 -22.09 -26.31 -22.46
N GLY A 114 -21.71 -26.61 -21.23
CA GLY A 114 -21.23 -25.60 -20.28
C GLY A 114 -19.92 -26.02 -19.61
N ALA A 115 -18.93 -25.16 -19.72
CA ALA A 115 -17.64 -25.29 -19.06
C ALA A 115 -17.67 -24.47 -17.75
N PRO A 116 -17.66 -25.13 -16.59
CA PRO A 116 -17.67 -24.43 -15.31
C PRO A 116 -16.38 -23.64 -15.09
N PHE A 117 -16.48 -22.55 -14.33
CA PHE A 117 -15.33 -21.83 -13.80
C PHE A 117 -15.52 -21.54 -12.30
N THR A 118 -14.40 -21.43 -11.60
CA THR A 118 -14.35 -21.32 -10.14
C THR A 118 -13.67 -20.03 -9.71
N SER A 119 -13.86 -19.66 -8.42
CA SER A 119 -13.01 -18.68 -7.76
C SER A 119 -11.61 -19.24 -7.53
N ALA A 120 -10.67 -18.38 -7.13
CA ALA A 120 -9.33 -18.80 -6.69
C ALA A 120 -9.37 -19.82 -5.54
N ASP A 121 -10.38 -19.72 -4.67
CA ASP A 121 -10.61 -20.64 -3.54
C ASP A 121 -11.36 -21.93 -3.96
N GLY A 122 -11.63 -22.13 -5.26
CA GLY A 122 -12.26 -23.34 -5.80
C GLY A 122 -13.80 -23.36 -5.73
N TYR A 123 -14.47 -22.29 -5.36
CA TYR A 123 -15.94 -22.24 -5.37
C TYR A 123 -16.46 -22.06 -6.79
N PRO A 124 -17.40 -22.91 -7.27
CA PRO A 124 -17.97 -22.78 -8.61
C PRO A 124 -18.85 -21.52 -8.69
N LEU A 125 -18.51 -20.62 -9.60
CA LEU A 125 -19.19 -19.34 -9.77
C LEU A 125 -20.25 -19.36 -10.85
N GLY A 126 -19.98 -20.09 -11.95
CA GLY A 126 -20.83 -20.10 -13.12
C GLY A 126 -20.24 -20.94 -14.24
N THR A 127 -20.72 -20.70 -15.46
CA THR A 127 -20.30 -21.42 -16.67
C THR A 127 -20.12 -20.46 -17.85
N LEU A 128 -19.13 -20.76 -18.69
CA LEU A 128 -19.19 -20.37 -20.10
C LEU A 128 -19.95 -21.46 -20.84
N CYS A 129 -21.09 -21.16 -21.41
CA CYS A 129 -21.91 -22.17 -22.06
C CYS A 129 -22.37 -21.76 -23.45
N VAL A 130 -22.66 -22.80 -24.27
CA VAL A 130 -23.23 -22.66 -25.58
C VAL A 130 -24.54 -23.47 -25.65
N VAL A 131 -25.54 -22.95 -26.38
CA VAL A 131 -26.89 -23.49 -26.44
C VAL A 131 -27.40 -23.46 -27.86
N ASP A 132 -28.17 -24.49 -28.22
CA ASP A 132 -28.85 -24.55 -29.52
C ASP A 132 -30.26 -25.13 -29.41
N VAL A 133 -31.09 -24.81 -30.39
CA VAL A 133 -32.46 -25.34 -30.58
C VAL A 133 -32.49 -26.59 -31.43
N VAL A 134 -31.33 -27.08 -31.89
CA VAL A 134 -31.15 -28.36 -32.54
C VAL A 134 -30.19 -29.24 -31.74
N PRO A 135 -30.38 -30.58 -31.70
CA PRO A 135 -29.43 -31.48 -31.07
C PRO A 135 -28.05 -31.41 -31.74
N ARG A 136 -26.99 -31.46 -30.91
CA ARG A 136 -25.60 -31.39 -31.39
C ARG A 136 -24.67 -32.31 -30.63
N HIS A 137 -23.50 -32.55 -31.22
CA HIS A 137 -22.33 -33.12 -30.57
C HIS A 137 -21.14 -32.20 -30.83
N LEU A 138 -20.41 -31.83 -29.80
CA LEU A 138 -19.17 -31.13 -29.98
C LEU A 138 -18.07 -32.09 -30.44
N THR A 139 -17.17 -31.57 -31.23
CA THR A 139 -15.90 -32.26 -31.53
C THR A 139 -14.95 -32.09 -30.32
N PRO A 140 -13.96 -32.99 -30.15
CA PRO A 140 -12.97 -32.84 -29.10
C PRO A 140 -12.22 -31.49 -29.14
N SER A 141 -12.05 -30.90 -30.33
CA SER A 141 -11.45 -29.57 -30.49
C SER A 141 -12.33 -28.46 -29.91
N GLN A 142 -13.65 -28.54 -30.17
CA GLN A 142 -14.63 -27.59 -29.62
C GLN A 142 -14.75 -27.69 -28.09
N GLU A 143 -14.76 -28.91 -27.54
CA GLU A 143 -14.77 -29.17 -26.11
C GLU A 143 -13.53 -28.56 -25.45
N ASN A 144 -12.34 -28.83 -25.99
CA ASN A 144 -11.08 -28.27 -25.50
C ASN A 144 -11.05 -26.74 -25.59
N ALA A 145 -11.58 -26.18 -26.68
CA ALA A 145 -11.66 -24.73 -26.86
C ALA A 145 -12.60 -24.08 -25.83
N LEU A 146 -13.78 -24.67 -25.59
CA LEU A 146 -14.75 -24.18 -24.64
C LEU A 146 -14.18 -24.19 -23.19
N MET A 147 -13.48 -25.27 -22.83
CA MET A 147 -12.76 -25.35 -21.54
C MET A 147 -11.62 -24.35 -21.45
N ALA A 148 -10.89 -24.10 -22.54
CA ALA A 148 -9.84 -23.08 -22.56
C ALA A 148 -10.40 -21.66 -22.39
N LEU A 149 -11.49 -21.35 -23.09
CA LEU A 149 -12.18 -20.06 -22.96
C LEU A 149 -12.77 -19.88 -21.56
N SER A 150 -13.29 -20.94 -20.92
CA SER A 150 -13.76 -20.89 -19.53
C SER A 150 -12.64 -20.51 -18.57
N ARG A 151 -11.41 -21.04 -18.75
CA ARG A 151 -10.25 -20.60 -17.98
C ARG A 151 -9.89 -19.13 -18.20
N GLN A 152 -10.09 -18.61 -19.42
CA GLN A 152 -9.91 -17.18 -19.70
C GLN A 152 -10.99 -16.32 -19.02
N VAL A 153 -12.24 -16.81 -18.99
CA VAL A 153 -13.31 -16.15 -18.20
C VAL A 153 -12.90 -16.07 -16.73
N GLN A 154 -12.44 -17.17 -16.14
CA GLN A 154 -11.95 -17.19 -14.76
C GLN A 154 -10.80 -16.18 -14.54
N ALA A 155 -9.81 -16.15 -15.43
CA ALA A 155 -8.70 -15.21 -15.35
C ALA A 155 -9.18 -13.73 -15.41
N GLN A 156 -10.17 -13.43 -16.25
CA GLN A 156 -10.78 -12.08 -16.31
C GLN A 156 -11.50 -11.71 -15.01
N PHE A 157 -12.16 -12.66 -14.34
CA PHE A 157 -12.79 -12.44 -13.05
C PHE A 157 -11.76 -12.09 -11.98
N GLU A 158 -10.67 -12.87 -11.90
CA GLU A 158 -9.57 -12.60 -10.95
C GLU A 158 -8.89 -11.25 -11.21
N LEU A 159 -8.59 -10.96 -12.47
CA LEU A 159 -8.00 -9.68 -12.85
C LEU A 159 -8.89 -8.50 -12.44
N ARG A 160 -10.19 -8.61 -12.70
CA ARG A 160 -11.16 -7.58 -12.34
C ARG A 160 -11.23 -7.37 -10.82
N LYS A 161 -11.27 -8.45 -10.04
CA LYS A 161 -11.26 -8.40 -8.57
C LYS A 161 -10.01 -7.69 -8.06
N ASN A 162 -8.84 -8.14 -8.52
CA ASN A 162 -7.55 -7.57 -8.11
C ASN A 162 -7.44 -6.08 -8.47
N LEU A 163 -7.95 -5.67 -9.64
CA LEU A 163 -7.99 -4.25 -10.04
C LEU A 163 -8.90 -3.41 -9.14
N LEU A 164 -10.05 -3.95 -8.72
CA LEU A 164 -10.95 -3.25 -7.79
C LEU A 164 -10.33 -3.09 -6.41
N GLU A 165 -9.68 -4.14 -5.90
CA GLU A 165 -8.97 -4.12 -4.62
C GLU A 165 -7.80 -3.13 -4.65
N LEU A 166 -6.98 -3.19 -5.70
CA LEU A 166 -5.86 -2.26 -5.87
C LEU A 166 -6.34 -0.80 -5.94
N ARG A 167 -7.41 -0.52 -6.69
CA ARG A 167 -8.01 0.82 -6.74
C ARG A 167 -8.50 1.30 -5.38
N ALA A 168 -9.09 0.41 -4.58
CA ALA A 168 -9.53 0.74 -3.23
C ALA A 168 -8.35 1.14 -2.33
N VAL A 169 -7.25 0.35 -2.35
CA VAL A 169 -6.03 0.64 -1.59
C VAL A 169 -5.38 1.95 -2.04
N LEU A 170 -5.30 2.20 -3.36
CA LEU A 170 -4.75 3.46 -3.89
C LEU A 170 -5.58 4.66 -3.45
N ASN A 171 -6.91 4.56 -3.49
CA ASN A 171 -7.79 5.63 -3.04
C ASN A 171 -7.65 5.94 -1.54
N GLU A 172 -7.46 4.91 -0.70
CA GLU A 172 -7.21 5.09 0.73
C GLU A 172 -5.85 5.76 0.97
N ARG A 173 -4.81 5.31 0.26
CA ARG A 173 -3.49 5.94 0.31
C ARG A 173 -3.56 7.41 -0.08
N ASP A 174 -4.19 7.73 -1.20
CA ASP A 174 -4.27 9.10 -1.70
C ASP A 174 -5.03 10.02 -0.73
N LYS A 175 -6.06 9.50 -0.04
CA LYS A 175 -6.75 10.24 1.04
C LYS A 175 -5.84 10.50 2.24
N ALA A 176 -5.10 9.48 2.68
CA ALA A 176 -4.17 9.61 3.80
C ALA A 176 -3.02 10.58 3.47
N GLU A 177 -2.53 10.55 2.24
CA GLU A 177 -1.50 11.48 1.76
C GLU A 177 -2.02 12.93 1.72
N ALA A 178 -3.24 13.15 1.22
CA ALA A 178 -3.87 14.47 1.22
C ALA A 178 -4.12 15.01 2.64
N GLU A 179 -4.48 14.17 3.61
CA GLU A 179 -4.65 14.54 5.00
C GLU A 179 -3.31 14.92 5.65
N ARG A 180 -2.27 14.13 5.38
CA ARG A 180 -0.90 14.43 5.82
C ARG A 180 -0.43 15.79 5.29
N ASP A 181 -0.64 16.05 4.00
CA ASP A 181 -0.20 17.30 3.37
C ASP A 181 -0.94 18.53 3.92
N ARG A 182 -2.23 18.39 4.25
CA ARG A 182 -2.99 19.42 4.97
C ARG A 182 -2.38 19.69 6.34
N THR A 183 -2.09 18.63 7.09
CA THR A 183 -1.48 18.76 8.42
C THR A 183 -0.12 19.46 8.36
N ILE A 184 0.71 19.13 7.37
CA ILE A 184 1.99 19.80 7.13
C ILE A 184 1.78 21.29 6.82
N SER A 185 0.83 21.63 5.96
CA SER A 185 0.49 23.00 5.62
C SER A 185 0.03 23.80 6.84
N ASP A 186 -0.84 23.21 7.67
CA ASP A 186 -1.35 23.85 8.90
C ASP A 186 -0.21 24.10 9.91
N LEU A 187 0.71 23.15 10.05
CA LEU A 187 1.90 23.30 10.88
C LEU A 187 2.84 24.40 10.37
N GLN A 188 3.04 24.49 9.04
CA GLN A 188 3.84 25.55 8.43
C GLN A 188 3.23 26.92 8.69
N HIS A 189 1.91 27.09 8.53
CA HIS A 189 1.21 28.33 8.85
C HIS A 189 1.31 28.70 10.34
N ALA A 190 1.21 27.71 11.23
CA ALA A 190 1.39 27.92 12.67
C ALA A 190 2.82 28.38 13.01
N LEU A 191 3.84 27.77 12.37
CA LEU A 191 5.25 28.17 12.51
C LEU A 191 5.51 29.60 12.00
N GLU A 192 4.93 29.97 10.86
CA GLU A 192 5.02 31.34 10.34
C GLU A 192 4.39 32.35 11.30
N HIS A 193 3.27 31.99 11.93
CA HIS A 193 2.61 32.84 12.91
C HIS A 193 3.47 33.03 14.16
N VAL A 194 4.11 31.98 14.67
CA VAL A 194 5.06 32.04 15.80
C VAL A 194 6.27 32.88 15.43
N ASN A 195 6.82 32.73 14.21
CA ASN A 195 7.94 33.53 13.74
C ASN A 195 7.60 35.04 13.60
N ARG A 196 6.37 35.38 13.18
CA ARG A 196 5.90 36.77 13.14
C ARG A 196 5.80 37.39 14.56
N LEU A 197 5.34 36.60 15.53
CA LEU A 197 5.27 37.04 16.94
C LEU A 197 6.66 37.19 17.56
N SER A 198 7.64 36.35 17.18
CA SER A 198 9.04 36.46 17.61
C SER A 198 9.71 37.72 17.05
N GLY A 199 9.35 38.18 15.85
CA GLY A 199 9.87 39.40 15.22
C GLY A 199 9.39 40.69 15.90
N LEU A 200 8.44 40.63 16.85
CA LEU A 200 7.97 41.76 17.64
C LEU A 200 8.70 41.90 18.99
N LEU A 201 9.55 40.94 19.34
CA LEU A 201 10.41 41.04 20.52
C LEU A 201 11.74 41.71 20.15
N PRO A 202 12.28 42.63 20.96
CA PRO A 202 13.56 43.26 20.66
C PRO A 202 14.64 42.22 20.56
N ALA A 203 15.48 42.34 19.53
CA ALA A 203 16.55 41.43 19.14
C ALA A 203 17.35 40.90 20.31
N CYS A 204 16.92 39.78 20.85
CA CYS A 204 17.76 38.94 21.69
C CYS A 204 18.51 38.01 20.70
N SER A 205 19.79 38.11 20.65
CA SER A 205 20.73 37.62 19.64
C SER A 205 20.87 36.09 19.59
N VAL A 206 19.84 35.32 19.90
CA VAL A 206 19.86 33.86 19.82
C VAL A 206 18.49 33.36 19.40
N CYS A 207 18.39 32.91 18.17
CA CYS A 207 17.22 32.09 17.75
C CYS A 207 17.29 30.75 18.45
N LYS A 208 16.24 30.41 19.18
CA LYS A 208 16.14 29.17 19.94
C LYS A 208 14.93 28.38 19.49
N LEU A 209 15.16 27.14 19.09
CA LEU A 209 14.12 26.16 18.80
C LEU A 209 14.11 25.11 19.91
N ASP A 210 13.02 24.99 20.64
CA ASP A 210 12.82 23.94 21.65
C ASP A 210 11.78 22.92 21.10
N VAL A 211 12.18 21.69 20.94
CA VAL A 211 11.33 20.59 20.45
C VAL A 211 11.29 19.48 21.50
N THR A 212 10.09 18.98 21.78
CA THR A 212 9.88 17.80 22.62
C THR A 212 9.33 16.67 21.77
N ILE A 213 10.02 15.54 21.77
CA ILE A 213 9.69 14.37 20.93
C ILE A 213 9.38 13.14 21.78
N PRO A 214 8.46 12.27 21.35
CA PRO A 214 8.30 10.98 22.00
C PRO A 214 9.56 10.14 21.81
N ALA A 215 9.85 9.25 22.75
CA ALA A 215 11.00 8.36 22.67
C ALA A 215 10.74 7.18 21.71
N ASP A 216 10.47 7.51 20.44
CA ASP A 216 10.26 6.60 19.33
C ASP A 216 11.36 6.82 18.28
N PRO A 217 12.15 5.79 17.93
CA PRO A 217 13.17 5.87 16.89
C PRO A 217 12.66 6.39 15.55
N ASN A 218 11.39 6.13 15.21
CA ASN A 218 10.78 6.60 13.96
C ASN A 218 10.59 8.13 13.91
N ALA A 219 10.54 8.78 15.07
CA ALA A 219 10.40 10.23 15.15
C ALA A 219 11.69 11.00 14.81
N ILE A 220 12.85 10.35 14.88
CA ILE A 220 14.16 10.98 14.71
C ILE A 220 14.28 11.69 13.34
N SER A 221 13.93 11.01 12.25
CA SER A 221 14.11 11.55 10.91
C SER A 221 13.35 12.86 10.71
N GLY A 222 12.07 12.91 11.09
CA GLY A 222 11.26 14.11 10.95
C GLY A 222 11.77 15.31 11.77
N VAL A 223 12.29 15.04 12.97
CA VAL A 223 12.87 16.11 13.82
C VAL A 223 14.18 16.62 13.26
N VAL A 224 15.05 15.73 12.83
CA VAL A 224 16.33 16.09 12.22
C VAL A 224 16.11 16.92 10.96
N ASP A 225 15.22 16.47 10.07
CA ASP A 225 14.88 17.20 8.85
C ASP A 225 14.36 18.62 9.14
N GLY A 226 13.45 18.75 10.11
CA GLY A 226 12.91 20.05 10.55
C GLY A 226 14.00 20.98 11.14
N VAL A 227 14.85 20.46 12.01
CA VAL A 227 15.96 21.21 12.59
C VAL A 227 16.94 21.66 11.50
N MET A 228 17.30 20.77 10.58
CA MET A 228 18.23 21.08 9.49
C MET A 228 17.65 22.07 8.50
N GLN A 229 16.35 22.04 8.25
CA GLN A 229 15.70 23.06 7.43
C GLN A 229 15.84 24.44 8.07
N ILE A 230 15.53 24.58 9.37
CA ILE A 230 15.65 25.84 10.10
C ILE A 230 17.10 26.31 10.13
N ALA A 231 18.07 25.42 10.42
CA ALA A 231 19.47 25.73 10.40
C ALA A 231 19.96 26.32 9.07
N ARG A 232 19.48 25.76 7.94
CA ARG A 232 19.77 26.26 6.58
C ARG A 232 19.14 27.64 6.35
N GLU A 233 17.86 27.83 6.70
CA GLU A 233 17.16 29.10 6.54
C GLU A 233 17.84 30.22 7.33
N MET A 234 18.37 29.88 8.50
CA MET A 234 19.09 30.82 9.38
C MET A 234 20.59 30.93 9.06
N LYS A 235 21.08 30.16 8.09
CA LYS A 235 22.53 30.09 7.75
C LYS A 235 23.43 29.74 8.92
N CYS A 236 22.95 28.88 9.83
CA CYS A 236 23.73 28.34 10.92
C CYS A 236 24.56 27.15 10.46
N ALA A 237 25.83 27.06 10.93
CA ALA A 237 26.75 25.99 10.58
C ALA A 237 26.97 25.81 9.06
N GLU A 238 26.91 26.90 8.28
CA GLU A 238 27.12 26.88 6.82
C GLU A 238 28.41 26.16 6.46
N GLY A 239 28.31 25.18 5.55
CA GLY A 239 29.43 24.29 5.14
C GLY A 239 29.68 23.09 6.07
N ASN A 240 28.95 22.98 7.20
CA ASN A 240 29.07 21.90 8.17
C ASN A 240 27.76 21.15 8.42
N GLU A 241 26.74 21.32 7.52
CA GLU A 241 25.39 20.82 7.70
C GLU A 241 25.34 19.29 7.88
N TYR A 242 26.15 18.57 7.13
CA TYR A 242 26.23 17.12 7.23
C TYR A 242 26.73 16.63 8.60
N GLN A 243 27.76 17.31 9.13
CA GLN A 243 28.32 16.99 10.45
C GLN A 243 27.29 17.24 11.56
N VAL A 244 26.56 18.34 11.48
CA VAL A 244 25.51 18.72 12.42
C VAL A 244 24.34 17.73 12.36
N GLU A 245 23.90 17.39 11.14
CA GLU A 245 22.83 16.41 10.93
C GLU A 245 23.16 15.06 11.56
N LEU A 246 24.36 14.55 11.27
CA LEU A 246 24.77 13.24 11.75
C LEU A 246 24.96 13.22 13.28
N ALA A 247 25.54 14.28 13.86
CA ALA A 247 25.69 14.41 15.30
C ALA A 247 24.35 14.52 16.02
N LEU A 248 23.38 15.28 15.47
CA LEU A 248 22.04 15.40 16.03
C LEU A 248 21.30 14.06 15.97
N ARG A 249 21.36 13.35 14.85
CA ARG A 249 20.75 12.03 14.69
C ARG A 249 21.26 11.05 15.72
N GLU A 250 22.56 11.03 15.94
CA GLU A 250 23.22 10.15 16.89
C GLU A 250 22.87 10.51 18.34
N ALA A 251 22.84 11.81 18.67
CA ALA A 251 22.46 12.28 20.01
C ALA A 251 20.99 11.92 20.35
N LEU A 252 20.06 12.08 19.40
CA LEU A 252 18.67 11.69 19.57
C LEU A 252 18.51 10.17 19.70
N ALA A 253 19.23 9.40 18.90
CA ALA A 253 19.22 7.93 19.00
C ALA A 253 19.71 7.47 20.37
N ASN A 254 20.82 8.04 20.89
CA ASN A 254 21.34 7.73 22.21
C ASN A 254 20.32 8.09 23.32
N ALA A 255 19.69 9.25 23.25
CA ALA A 255 18.67 9.67 24.22
C ALA A 255 17.45 8.75 24.23
N ILE A 256 16.98 8.30 23.06
CA ILE A 256 15.83 7.39 22.93
C ILE A 256 16.18 5.99 23.38
N VAL A 257 17.27 5.42 22.87
CA VAL A 257 17.63 4.02 23.12
C VAL A 257 18.15 3.83 24.56
N HIS A 258 19.07 4.68 24.97
CA HIS A 258 19.77 4.52 26.27
C HIS A 258 19.13 5.34 27.40
N GLY A 259 18.73 6.58 27.13
CA GLY A 259 18.09 7.43 28.14
C GLY A 259 16.65 7.08 28.44
N CYS A 260 15.87 6.79 27.39
CA CYS A 260 14.45 6.42 27.51
C CYS A 260 14.19 4.91 27.51
N ASN A 261 15.15 4.07 27.14
CA ASN A 261 14.96 2.62 26.92
C ASN A 261 13.87 2.28 25.90
N ASN A 262 13.73 3.08 24.84
CA ASN A 262 12.67 2.98 23.82
C ASN A 262 11.25 3.01 24.41
N ASP A 263 11.02 3.65 25.54
CA ASP A 263 9.70 3.80 26.15
C ASP A 263 8.97 4.98 25.52
N PRO A 264 7.95 4.78 24.69
CA PRO A 264 7.27 5.85 23.97
C PRO A 264 6.45 6.79 24.87
N THR A 265 6.28 6.46 26.15
CA THR A 265 5.62 7.34 27.13
C THR A 265 6.56 8.42 27.63
N LYS A 266 7.86 8.23 27.50
CA LYS A 266 8.90 9.20 27.83
C LYS A 266 9.11 10.17 26.67
N LYS A 267 9.72 11.30 26.98
CA LYS A 267 9.97 12.38 26.04
C LYS A 267 11.43 12.80 26.08
N VAL A 268 11.98 13.10 24.91
CA VAL A 268 13.31 13.71 24.74
C VAL A 268 13.12 15.17 24.39
N GLU A 269 13.86 16.04 25.04
CA GLU A 269 13.88 17.46 24.73
C GLU A 269 15.10 17.76 23.84
N CYS A 270 14.88 18.49 22.75
CA CYS A 270 15.93 18.98 21.87
C CYS A 270 15.83 20.49 21.73
N CYS A 271 16.89 21.19 22.09
CA CYS A 271 16.99 22.61 21.95
C CYS A 271 18.09 22.93 20.93
N VAL A 272 17.77 23.78 19.96
CA VAL A 272 18.72 24.21 18.92
C VAL A 272 18.77 25.75 18.94
N ALA A 273 19.94 26.29 18.96
CA ALA A 273 20.16 27.73 18.95
C ALA A 273 21.26 28.11 17.97
N CYS A 274 21.09 29.25 17.30
CA CYS A 274 22.11 29.86 16.46
C CYS A 274 22.70 31.07 17.19
N THR A 275 24.02 31.19 17.19
CA THR A 275 24.72 32.34 17.75
C THR A 275 24.86 33.48 16.73
N GLU A 276 25.23 34.68 17.18
CA GLU A 276 25.56 35.80 16.28
C GLU A 276 26.71 35.49 15.32
N ALA A 277 27.59 34.56 15.67
CA ALA A 277 28.69 34.10 14.85
C ALA A 277 28.23 33.02 13.82
N SER A 278 26.96 32.77 13.72
CA SER A 278 26.38 31.68 12.89
C SER A 278 26.78 30.26 13.33
N ASP A 279 27.28 30.10 14.56
CA ASP A 279 27.49 28.78 15.14
C ASP A 279 26.15 28.12 15.47
N VAL A 280 26.06 26.81 15.37
CA VAL A 280 24.93 26.06 15.89
C VAL A 280 25.27 25.44 17.24
N VAL A 281 24.37 25.61 18.21
CA VAL A 281 24.42 24.94 19.50
C VAL A 281 23.19 24.04 19.64
N ILE A 282 23.42 22.77 19.95
CA ILE A 282 22.38 21.77 20.13
C ILE A 282 22.48 21.20 21.54
N VAL A 283 21.34 21.11 22.21
CA VAL A 283 21.21 20.45 23.51
C VAL A 283 20.15 19.37 23.40
N VAL A 284 20.49 18.13 23.72
CA VAL A 284 19.55 17.00 23.80
C VAL A 284 19.50 16.51 25.23
N ARG A 285 18.27 16.36 25.77
CA ARG A 285 18.01 15.90 27.14
C ARG A 285 17.07 14.73 27.14
N ASP A 286 17.37 13.75 27.93
CA ASP A 286 16.50 12.63 28.22
C ASP A 286 16.15 12.54 29.71
N PRO A 287 15.07 11.85 30.11
CA PRO A 287 14.65 11.67 31.49
C PRO A 287 15.37 10.51 32.20
N GLY A 288 16.40 9.93 31.59
CA GLY A 288 17.15 8.80 32.14
C GLY A 288 18.04 9.18 33.33
N GLU A 289 18.63 8.16 33.92
CA GLU A 289 19.58 8.33 35.06
C GLU A 289 20.95 8.85 34.59
N GLY A 290 21.16 8.90 33.25
CA GLY A 290 22.40 9.27 32.61
C GLY A 290 23.46 8.16 32.64
N PHE A 291 24.69 8.56 32.31
CA PHE A 291 25.87 7.68 32.29
C PHE A 291 27.12 8.49 32.63
N SER A 292 28.18 7.80 33.08
CA SER A 292 29.49 8.48 33.28
C SER A 292 30.24 8.53 31.94
N PRO A 293 30.47 9.71 31.34
CA PRO A 293 31.19 9.81 30.05
C PRO A 293 32.61 9.23 30.11
N SER A 294 33.25 9.29 31.29
CA SER A 294 34.57 8.69 31.51
C SER A 294 34.60 7.17 31.60
N ALA A 295 33.43 6.53 31.76
CA ALA A 295 33.30 5.08 31.80
C ALA A 295 33.01 4.46 30.41
N VAL A 296 32.80 5.29 29.37
CA VAL A 296 32.53 4.81 28.01
C VAL A 296 33.84 4.35 27.38
N PRO A 297 33.99 3.06 27.01
CA PRO A 297 35.21 2.55 26.41
C PRO A 297 35.51 3.21 25.06
N SER A 298 36.77 3.47 24.78
CA SER A 298 37.18 3.96 23.47
C SER A 298 36.87 2.92 22.39
N PRO A 299 36.10 3.26 21.33
CA PRO A 299 35.79 2.32 20.26
C PRO A 299 37.01 1.95 19.40
N LEU A 300 38.13 2.68 19.56
CA LEU A 300 39.39 2.42 18.87
C LEU A 300 40.28 1.43 19.59
N ALA A 301 39.97 1.03 20.82
CA ALA A 301 40.71 -0.03 21.51
C ALA A 301 40.46 -1.41 20.83
N ALA A 302 41.49 -2.17 20.65
CA ALA A 302 41.43 -3.46 19.94
C ALA A 302 40.37 -4.43 20.52
N GLU A 303 40.10 -4.32 21.80
CA GLU A 303 39.11 -5.12 22.55
C GLU A 303 37.66 -4.73 22.21
N ASN A 304 37.41 -3.54 21.65
CA ASN A 304 36.09 -2.96 21.42
C ASN A 304 35.69 -2.88 19.94
N LEU A 305 36.51 -3.41 19.03
CA LEU A 305 36.29 -3.35 17.56
C LEU A 305 34.97 -4.00 17.09
N HIS A 306 34.38 -4.90 17.90
CA HIS A 306 33.12 -5.57 17.61
C HIS A 306 31.97 -5.14 18.54
N SER A 307 32.20 -4.15 19.43
CA SER A 307 31.19 -3.63 20.34
C SER A 307 30.44 -2.45 19.69
N ASP A 308 29.12 -2.49 19.74
CA ASP A 308 28.28 -1.37 19.27
C ASP A 308 28.21 -0.21 20.29
N HIS A 309 28.74 -0.41 21.49
CA HIS A 309 28.71 0.58 22.58
C HIS A 309 29.85 1.60 22.44
N GLY A 310 29.55 2.87 22.59
CA GLY A 310 30.52 3.97 22.60
C GLY A 310 30.84 4.59 21.23
N ARG A 311 30.43 3.98 20.12
CA ARG A 311 30.67 4.52 18.78
C ARG A 311 29.95 5.85 18.54
N GLY A 312 28.71 5.99 19.02
CA GLY A 312 27.91 7.19 18.84
C GLY A 312 28.52 8.41 19.51
N ILE A 313 28.93 8.29 20.78
CA ILE A 313 29.59 9.38 21.51
C ILE A 313 30.93 9.75 20.86
N TYR A 314 31.71 8.77 20.44
CA TYR A 314 32.94 9.03 19.71
C TYR A 314 32.69 9.79 18.40
N LEU A 315 31.68 9.39 17.64
CA LEU A 315 31.29 10.03 16.39
C LEU A 315 30.87 11.49 16.63
N ILE A 316 30.03 11.75 17.60
CA ILE A 316 29.65 13.12 17.98
C ILE A 316 30.88 13.98 18.29
N ASN A 317 31.82 13.48 19.08
CA ASN A 317 33.06 14.21 19.42
C ASN A 317 33.97 14.46 18.20
N GLN A 318 33.89 13.64 17.14
CA GLN A 318 34.66 13.86 15.90
C GLN A 318 33.99 14.89 14.98
N LEU A 319 32.69 15.01 15.04
CA LEU A 319 31.89 15.85 14.13
C LEU A 319 31.70 17.27 14.66
N MET A 320 31.61 17.44 15.98
CA MET A 320 31.34 18.73 16.63
C MET A 320 32.62 19.32 17.20
N ASP A 321 32.69 20.66 17.26
CA ASP A 321 33.89 21.37 17.74
C ASP A 321 33.97 21.38 19.28
N GLU A 322 32.80 21.40 19.93
CA GLU A 322 32.69 21.30 21.39
C GLU A 322 31.57 20.33 21.76
N VAL A 323 31.83 19.45 22.71
CA VAL A 323 30.86 18.51 23.28
C VAL A 323 31.01 18.48 24.79
N SER A 324 29.93 18.67 25.51
CA SER A 324 29.89 18.55 26.95
C SER A 324 28.68 17.74 27.40
N PHE A 325 28.83 17.09 28.56
CA PHE A 325 27.77 16.29 29.17
C PHE A 325 27.42 16.89 30.53
N GLU A 326 26.14 17.09 30.78
CA GLU A 326 25.59 17.60 32.04
C GLU A 326 24.57 16.60 32.61
N ARG A 327 24.06 16.83 33.81
CA ARG A 327 23.08 15.97 34.51
C ARG A 327 23.48 14.49 34.52
N ASN A 328 24.73 14.22 34.91
CA ASN A 328 25.28 12.87 34.91
C ASN A 328 25.20 12.16 33.52
N GLY A 329 25.28 12.89 32.42
CA GLY A 329 25.23 12.33 31.08
C GLY A 329 23.83 12.22 30.46
N ALA A 330 22.75 12.61 31.17
CA ALA A 330 21.39 12.69 30.65
C ALA A 330 21.13 13.96 29.81
N GLU A 331 22.14 14.84 29.69
CA GLU A 331 22.12 16.00 28.82
C GLU A 331 23.43 16.10 28.06
N ILE A 332 23.35 16.16 26.73
CA ILE A 332 24.48 16.43 25.85
C ILE A 332 24.32 17.82 25.23
N ARG A 333 25.37 18.62 25.28
CA ARG A 333 25.49 19.90 24.60
C ARG A 333 26.59 19.85 23.57
N MET A 334 26.30 20.29 22.36
CA MET A 334 27.16 20.22 21.19
C MET A 334 27.22 21.58 20.51
N ARG A 335 28.39 22.04 20.08
CA ARG A 335 28.55 23.25 19.28
C ARG A 335 29.33 22.94 18.00
N LYS A 336 28.89 23.52 16.88
CA LYS A 336 29.57 23.54 15.61
C LYS A 336 29.67 24.95 15.09
N ALA A 337 30.89 25.42 14.84
CA ALA A 337 31.15 26.72 14.26
C ALA A 337 30.80 26.72 12.75
N ALA A 338 30.36 27.87 12.24
CA ALA A 338 30.26 28.07 10.81
C ALA A 338 31.67 28.06 10.17
N THR A 339 31.78 27.46 8.98
CA THR A 339 33.03 27.57 8.24
C THR A 339 33.19 29.01 7.71
N PRO A 340 34.29 29.71 7.94
CA PRO A 340 34.47 31.05 7.41
C PRO A 340 34.35 31.00 5.88
N SER A 341 33.40 31.76 5.32
CA SER A 341 33.28 31.94 3.88
C SER A 341 34.61 32.54 3.38
N ALA A 342 35.36 31.78 2.55
CA ALA A 342 36.52 32.28 1.90
C ALA A 342 36.12 33.43 0.97
N THR A 343 36.33 34.66 1.40
CA THR A 343 36.17 35.84 0.53
C THR A 343 37.19 35.68 -0.60
N PRO A 344 36.78 35.65 -1.87
CA PRO A 344 37.73 35.60 -2.94
C PRO A 344 38.53 36.94 -2.95
N THR A 345 39.78 36.85 -2.59
CA THR A 345 40.74 37.97 -2.72
C THR A 345 40.92 38.19 -4.24
N LEU A 346 40.24 39.20 -4.78
CA LEU A 346 40.55 39.71 -6.11
C LEU A 346 41.93 40.33 -6.05
N THR A 347 42.93 39.57 -6.43
CA THR A 347 44.27 40.08 -6.79
C THR A 347 44.11 40.83 -8.12
N ALA A 348 44.02 42.16 -8.01
CA ALA A 348 44.20 43.05 -9.16
C ALA A 348 45.63 42.96 -9.61
N THR A 349 45.91 42.16 -10.67
CA THR A 349 47.16 42.31 -11.40
C THR A 349 47.06 43.52 -12.30
N GLY A 350 47.67 44.61 -11.84
CA GLY A 350 47.98 45.75 -12.68
C GLY A 350 49.03 45.33 -13.68
N THR A 351 48.75 45.48 -14.96
CA THR A 351 49.74 45.58 -16.03
C THR A 351 49.80 47.04 -16.43
N GLY A 352 50.88 47.69 -15.98
CA GLY A 352 51.34 48.87 -16.65
C GLY A 352 52.20 48.44 -17.84
N ASP A 353 52.13 49.21 -18.88
CA ASP A 353 52.81 49.55 -20.09
C ASP A 353 52.13 49.12 -21.37
#